data_f64c75610d2ab203729bc09d14912e02
#
_entry.id   f64c75610d2ab203729bc09d14912e02
#
_cell.length_a   1.000
_cell.length_b   1.000
_cell.length_c   1.000
_cell.angle_alpha   90.00
_cell.angle_beta   90.00
_cell.angle_gamma   90.00
#
_symmetry.space_group_name_H-M   'P 1'
#
loop_
_entity.id
_entity.type
_entity.pdbx_description
1 polymer ?
#
loop_
_entity_poly.entity_id
_entity_poly.type
_entity_poly.pdbx_seq_one_letter_code
_entity_poly.pdbx_strand_id
1 'polypeptide(L)'
;MAQAPHIDRNEEERTSERRWLTTVGPFVFLLLWSAGFPIAKTGLHYASPLTFLSIRFALSVGVLLAVCVVRRPQWPRNARAWLHLVVVGFLVQVMYFGLSYLSMTAGIATSVLALIVSLQPILVGVLAPKFVGERIGARRWTGLLLGLAGAAGVIVARGPLHAESLGPVLLAIGALIGITGAMLYEKRLGTTQDPLTSNLVQYSVGFVFCAPMALLFEHTQVQWTPTFIATLAYLVIGNSLIAITLLLAMTRAGKVSQVASLFFFVPPAAAVLSYVFLGEVLPAAAWWAMGVAVLGVAIATWTPRK
;
A
#
# COMPACT_ATOMS: atom_id res chain seq x y z
N MET A 1 -32.06 -10.00 -42.58
CA MET A 1 -31.60 -10.62 -41.34
C MET A 1 -30.31 -9.90 -40.93
N ALA A 2 -30.39 -8.99 -39.98
CA ALA A 2 -29.21 -8.29 -39.45
C ALA A 2 -28.53 -9.23 -38.45
N GLN A 3 -27.28 -9.58 -38.70
CA GLN A 3 -26.45 -10.31 -37.73
C GLN A 3 -26.26 -9.43 -36.49
N ALA A 4 -26.69 -9.94 -35.33
CA ALA A 4 -26.39 -9.31 -34.05
C ALA A 4 -24.86 -9.25 -33.88
N PRO A 5 -24.29 -8.16 -33.35
CA PRO A 5 -22.86 -8.05 -33.15
C PRO A 5 -22.43 -9.13 -32.16
N HIS A 6 -21.49 -10.00 -32.58
CA HIS A 6 -20.79 -10.92 -31.72
C HIS A 6 -19.96 -10.08 -30.73
N ILE A 7 -20.53 -9.76 -29.58
CA ILE A 7 -19.75 -9.15 -28.48
C ILE A 7 -18.81 -10.23 -27.99
N ASP A 8 -17.53 -10.01 -28.15
CA ASP A 8 -16.48 -10.95 -27.75
C ASP A 8 -16.52 -11.06 -26.20
N ARG A 9 -16.82 -12.23 -25.69
CA ARG A 9 -16.90 -12.52 -24.24
C ARG A 9 -15.67 -12.04 -23.48
N ASN A 10 -14.50 -12.04 -24.15
CA ASN A 10 -13.24 -11.52 -23.60
C ASN A 10 -13.22 -9.99 -23.43
N GLU A 11 -13.95 -9.24 -24.28
CA GLU A 11 -14.06 -7.78 -24.13
C GLU A 11 -15.02 -7.39 -23.01
N GLU A 12 -16.10 -8.13 -22.82
CA GLU A 12 -17.00 -7.93 -21.68
C GLU A 12 -16.34 -8.22 -20.35
N GLU A 13 -15.59 -9.32 -20.25
CA GLU A 13 -14.83 -9.68 -19.05
C GLU A 13 -13.77 -8.62 -18.73
N ARG A 14 -12.98 -8.17 -19.69
CA ARG A 14 -11.97 -7.10 -19.53
C ARG A 14 -12.59 -5.77 -19.12
N THR A 15 -13.75 -5.45 -19.67
CA THR A 15 -14.48 -4.21 -19.35
C THR A 15 -15.05 -4.27 -17.94
N SER A 16 -15.59 -5.42 -17.54
CA SER A 16 -16.09 -5.70 -16.19
C SER A 16 -14.97 -5.66 -15.14
N GLU A 17 -13.84 -6.33 -15.38
CA GLU A 17 -12.66 -6.29 -14.49
C GLU A 17 -12.13 -4.85 -14.34
N ARG A 18 -12.01 -4.11 -15.41
CA ARG A 18 -11.55 -2.72 -15.40
C ARG A 18 -12.50 -1.82 -14.64
N ARG A 19 -13.80 -2.03 -14.77
CA ARG A 19 -14.85 -1.31 -14.05
C ARG A 19 -14.80 -1.64 -12.56
N TRP A 20 -14.61 -2.90 -12.19
CA TRP A 20 -14.47 -3.33 -10.82
C TRP A 20 -13.22 -2.71 -10.16
N LEU A 21 -12.06 -2.77 -10.82
CA LEU A 21 -10.81 -2.18 -10.35
C LEU A 21 -10.89 -0.65 -10.13
N THR A 22 -11.75 0.05 -10.87
CA THR A 22 -11.90 1.50 -10.74
C THR A 22 -12.98 1.92 -9.76
N THR A 23 -13.94 1.05 -9.44
CA THR A 23 -15.11 1.39 -8.62
C THR A 23 -15.02 0.75 -7.23
N VAL A 24 -14.83 -0.55 -7.14
CA VAL A 24 -14.85 -1.32 -5.89
C VAL A 24 -13.43 -1.50 -5.33
N GLY A 25 -12.45 -1.73 -6.21
CA GLY A 25 -11.07 -1.97 -5.83
C GLY A 25 -10.48 -0.93 -4.88
N PRO A 26 -10.67 0.39 -5.11
CA PRO A 26 -10.19 1.44 -4.21
C PRO A 26 -10.75 1.35 -2.79
N PHE A 27 -12.01 1.00 -2.62
CA PHE A 27 -12.63 0.85 -1.30
C PHE A 27 -12.08 -0.37 -0.56
N VAL A 28 -12.00 -1.51 -1.23
CA VAL A 28 -11.44 -2.73 -0.64
C VAL A 28 -9.97 -2.52 -0.28
N PHE A 29 -9.19 -1.92 -1.18
CA PHE A 29 -7.81 -1.56 -0.91
C PHE A 29 -7.70 -0.66 0.32
N LEU A 30 -8.48 0.42 0.38
CA LEU A 30 -8.43 1.39 1.45
C LEU A 30 -8.72 0.76 2.82
N LEU A 31 -9.77 -0.06 2.92
CA LEU A 31 -10.12 -0.74 4.16
C LEU A 31 -9.01 -1.68 4.64
N LEU A 32 -8.54 -2.53 3.73
CA LEU A 32 -7.50 -3.51 4.06
C LEU A 32 -6.16 -2.84 4.36
N TRP A 33 -5.80 -1.80 3.61
CA TRP A 33 -4.55 -1.09 3.81
C TRP A 33 -4.54 -0.29 5.11
N SER A 34 -5.61 0.45 5.39
CA SER A 34 -5.71 1.32 6.56
C SER A 34 -5.69 0.54 7.88
N ALA A 35 -6.31 -0.64 7.93
CA ALA A 35 -6.25 -1.51 9.09
C ALA A 35 -4.85 -2.17 9.27
N GLY A 36 -4.04 -2.21 8.22
CA GLY A 36 -2.72 -2.84 8.24
C GLY A 36 -1.76 -2.23 9.27
N PHE A 37 -1.76 -0.91 9.44
CA PHE A 37 -0.86 -0.23 10.39
C PHE A 37 -1.15 -0.56 11.87
N PRO A 38 -2.38 -0.39 12.38
CA PRO A 38 -2.68 -0.74 13.78
C PRO A 38 -2.51 -2.24 14.04
N ILE A 39 -2.90 -3.09 13.10
CA ILE A 39 -2.73 -4.54 13.23
C ILE A 39 -1.24 -4.91 13.23
N ALA A 40 -0.42 -4.31 12.35
CA ALA A 40 1.02 -4.53 12.37
C ALA A 40 1.65 -4.10 13.70
N LYS A 41 1.25 -2.94 14.25
CA LYS A 41 1.72 -2.48 15.55
C LYS A 41 1.39 -3.47 16.67
N THR A 42 0.20 -4.05 16.65
CA THR A 42 -0.18 -5.12 17.58
C THR A 42 0.76 -6.33 17.47
N GLY A 43 1.09 -6.76 16.24
CA GLY A 43 2.00 -7.88 16.00
C GLY A 43 3.43 -7.64 16.49
N LEU A 44 3.91 -6.39 16.42
CA LEU A 44 5.24 -5.99 16.88
C LEU A 44 5.44 -6.11 18.41
N HIS A 45 4.39 -6.30 19.20
CA HIS A 45 4.52 -6.66 20.61
C HIS A 45 4.95 -8.12 20.84
N TYR A 46 4.80 -8.98 19.83
CA TYR A 46 5.02 -10.44 19.95
C TYR A 46 6.25 -10.94 19.19
N ALA A 47 6.82 -10.13 18.30
CA ALA A 47 8.01 -10.48 17.53
C ALA A 47 8.77 -9.23 17.09
N SER A 48 10.07 -9.35 16.93
CA SER A 48 10.93 -8.29 16.37
C SER A 48 10.56 -7.98 14.91
N PRO A 49 10.77 -6.75 14.42
CA PRO A 49 10.21 -6.28 13.16
C PRO A 49 10.59 -7.10 11.92
N LEU A 50 11.86 -7.43 11.75
CA LEU A 50 12.32 -8.22 10.59
C LEU A 50 11.94 -9.69 10.73
N THR A 51 11.91 -10.23 11.94
CA THR A 51 11.40 -11.58 12.25
C THR A 51 9.92 -11.68 11.88
N PHE A 52 9.12 -10.70 12.32
CA PHE A 52 7.69 -10.65 12.00
C PHE A 52 7.45 -10.55 10.47
N LEU A 53 8.19 -9.67 9.78
CA LEU A 53 8.09 -9.56 8.32
C LEU A 53 8.54 -10.83 7.61
N SER A 54 9.59 -11.49 8.09
CA SER A 54 10.08 -12.75 7.52
C SER A 54 9.03 -13.84 7.59
N ILE A 55 8.37 -14.01 8.75
CA ILE A 55 7.27 -14.98 8.91
C ILE A 55 6.09 -14.62 7.99
N ARG A 56 5.69 -13.34 7.98
CA ARG A 56 4.62 -12.85 7.11
C ARG A 56 4.92 -13.13 5.64
N PHE A 57 6.14 -12.85 5.18
CA PHE A 57 6.55 -13.06 3.79
C PHE A 57 6.68 -14.54 3.45
N ALA A 58 7.23 -15.36 4.35
CA ALA A 58 7.27 -16.81 4.17
C ALA A 58 5.88 -17.42 4.00
N LEU A 59 4.93 -17.03 4.85
CA LEU A 59 3.53 -17.48 4.76
C LEU A 59 2.87 -16.99 3.46
N SER A 60 3.11 -15.72 3.08
CA SER A 60 2.60 -15.18 1.81
C SER A 60 3.15 -15.94 0.61
N VAL A 61 4.46 -16.24 0.60
CA VAL A 61 5.10 -17.07 -0.44
C VAL A 61 4.48 -18.47 -0.47
N GLY A 62 4.30 -19.12 0.68
CA GLY A 62 3.71 -20.46 0.77
C GLY A 62 2.30 -20.50 0.16
N VAL A 63 1.43 -19.53 0.52
CA VAL A 63 0.08 -19.44 -0.04
C VAL A 63 0.10 -19.15 -1.54
N LEU A 64 0.95 -18.21 -1.98
CA LEU A 64 1.07 -17.85 -3.40
C LEU A 64 1.61 -19.01 -4.23
N LEU A 65 2.58 -19.79 -3.71
CA LEU A 65 3.07 -21.00 -4.37
C LEU A 65 1.97 -22.03 -4.54
N ALA A 66 1.17 -22.30 -3.49
CA ALA A 66 0.04 -23.21 -3.57
C ALA A 66 -0.97 -22.76 -4.65
N VAL A 67 -1.29 -21.47 -4.70
CA VAL A 67 -2.17 -20.90 -5.74
C VAL A 67 -1.53 -21.00 -7.13
N CYS A 68 -0.20 -20.77 -7.27
CA CYS A 68 0.51 -20.90 -8.54
C CYS A 68 0.48 -22.35 -9.09
N VAL A 69 0.60 -23.35 -8.22
CA VAL A 69 0.49 -24.76 -8.63
C VAL A 69 -0.88 -25.05 -9.27
N VAL A 70 -1.95 -24.48 -8.71
CA VAL A 70 -3.33 -24.68 -9.21
C VAL A 70 -3.61 -23.84 -10.45
N ARG A 71 -3.26 -22.53 -10.41
CA ARG A 71 -3.61 -21.56 -11.46
C ARG A 71 -2.64 -21.56 -12.63
N ARG A 72 -1.42 -22.06 -12.47
CA ARG A 72 -0.35 -22.12 -13.48
C ARG A 72 -0.15 -20.80 -14.22
N PRO A 73 0.16 -19.68 -13.50
CA PRO A 73 0.29 -18.37 -14.08
C PRO A 73 1.46 -18.31 -15.05
N GLN A 74 1.49 -17.29 -15.90
CA GLN A 74 2.61 -17.08 -16.82
C GLN A 74 3.84 -16.54 -16.07
N TRP A 75 4.97 -17.18 -16.26
CA TRP A 75 6.25 -16.75 -15.68
C TRP A 75 6.97 -15.74 -16.59
N PRO A 76 7.81 -14.87 -16.01
CA PRO A 76 8.64 -13.95 -16.79
C PRO A 76 9.55 -14.71 -17.74
N ARG A 77 9.56 -14.30 -19.02
CA ARG A 77 10.30 -14.99 -20.08
C ARG A 77 11.75 -14.54 -20.22
N ASN A 78 12.13 -13.42 -19.65
CA ASN A 78 13.45 -12.83 -19.80
C ASN A 78 13.98 -12.25 -18.48
N ALA A 79 15.30 -12.15 -18.37
CA ALA A 79 16.00 -11.63 -17.19
C ALA A 79 15.56 -10.20 -16.81
N ARG A 80 15.23 -9.37 -17.80
CA ARG A 80 14.78 -8.00 -17.57
C ARG A 80 13.43 -7.97 -16.83
N ALA A 81 12.50 -8.84 -17.19
CA ALA A 81 11.21 -8.96 -16.50
C ALA A 81 11.39 -9.43 -15.05
N TRP A 82 12.28 -10.38 -14.80
CA TRP A 82 12.65 -10.81 -13.45
C TRP A 82 13.25 -9.66 -12.64
N LEU A 83 14.19 -8.91 -13.22
CA LEU A 83 14.80 -7.76 -12.57
C LEU A 83 13.76 -6.71 -12.18
N HIS A 84 12.78 -6.43 -13.04
CA HIS A 84 11.71 -5.49 -12.72
C HIS A 84 10.88 -5.94 -11.50
N LEU A 85 10.53 -7.22 -11.41
CA LEU A 85 9.79 -7.76 -10.27
C LEU A 85 10.62 -7.71 -8.98
N VAL A 86 11.92 -8.01 -9.08
CA VAL A 86 12.86 -7.92 -7.94
C VAL A 86 12.98 -6.49 -7.45
N VAL A 87 13.12 -5.51 -8.33
CA VAL A 87 13.23 -4.09 -7.96
C VAL A 87 11.95 -3.61 -7.26
N VAL A 88 10.77 -3.91 -7.81
CA VAL A 88 9.49 -3.55 -7.17
C VAL A 88 9.35 -4.27 -5.83
N GLY A 89 9.71 -5.55 -5.76
CA GLY A 89 9.71 -6.32 -4.52
C GLY A 89 10.60 -5.71 -3.45
N PHE A 90 11.83 -5.31 -3.81
CA PHE A 90 12.74 -4.64 -2.90
C PHE A 90 12.17 -3.30 -2.39
N LEU A 91 11.66 -2.47 -3.29
CA LEU A 91 11.11 -1.16 -2.94
C LEU A 91 9.87 -1.28 -2.02
N VAL A 92 8.97 -2.25 -2.26
CA VAL A 92 7.76 -2.43 -1.46
C VAL A 92 8.02 -3.24 -0.19
N GLN A 93 8.65 -4.40 -0.30
CA GLN A 93 8.73 -5.32 0.83
C GLN A 93 9.87 -4.95 1.79
N VAL A 94 11.03 -4.55 1.25
CA VAL A 94 12.20 -4.23 2.08
C VAL A 94 12.20 -2.76 2.47
N MET A 95 12.16 -1.85 1.50
CA MET A 95 12.22 -0.42 1.82
C MET A 95 10.93 0.06 2.51
N TYR A 96 9.76 -0.15 1.91
CA TYR A 96 8.55 0.39 2.51
C TYR A 96 8.14 -0.36 3.78
N PHE A 97 7.89 -1.68 3.73
CA PHE A 97 7.47 -2.42 4.92
C PHE A 97 8.60 -2.55 5.93
N GLY A 98 9.82 -2.90 5.51
CA GLY A 98 10.97 -3.05 6.41
C GLY A 98 11.25 -1.78 7.20
N LEU A 99 11.43 -0.65 6.51
CA LEU A 99 11.74 0.63 7.16
C LEU A 99 10.54 1.17 7.97
N SER A 100 9.29 0.91 7.56
CA SER A 100 8.10 1.27 8.35
C SER A 100 8.07 0.53 9.69
N TYR A 101 8.33 -0.77 9.68
CA TYR A 101 8.31 -1.58 10.90
C TYR A 101 9.47 -1.24 11.82
N LEU A 102 10.68 -1.05 11.26
CA LEU A 102 11.83 -0.57 12.00
C LEU A 102 11.59 0.84 12.60
N SER A 103 10.97 1.73 11.86
CA SER A 103 10.59 3.06 12.33
C SER A 103 9.63 2.98 13.54
N MET A 104 8.61 2.11 13.47
CA MET A 104 7.64 1.92 14.57
C MET A 104 8.30 1.35 15.84
N THR A 105 9.23 0.41 15.70
CA THR A 105 9.96 -0.15 16.86
C THR A 105 11.03 0.79 17.40
N ALA A 106 11.57 1.67 16.56
CA ALA A 106 12.52 2.70 16.98
C ALA A 106 11.84 3.92 17.65
N GLY A 107 10.52 3.87 17.90
CA GLY A 107 9.80 4.85 18.74
C GLY A 107 9.00 5.91 17.99
N ILE A 108 8.85 5.83 16.64
CA ILE A 108 7.94 6.76 15.97
C ILE A 108 6.48 6.45 16.30
N ALA A 109 5.70 7.47 16.60
CA ALA A 109 4.27 7.29 16.73
C ALA A 109 3.66 6.88 15.37
N THR A 110 2.73 5.92 15.38
CA THR A 110 2.07 5.44 14.15
C THR A 110 1.40 6.56 13.37
N SER A 111 0.91 7.61 14.08
CA SER A 111 0.36 8.83 13.47
C SER A 111 1.39 9.62 12.67
N VAL A 112 2.62 9.76 13.19
CA VAL A 112 3.72 10.46 12.48
C VAL A 112 4.15 9.67 11.25
N LEU A 113 4.28 8.34 11.35
CA LEU A 113 4.56 7.48 10.21
C LEU A 113 3.47 7.62 9.15
N ALA A 114 2.19 7.56 9.55
CA ALA A 114 1.05 7.73 8.65
C ALA A 114 1.06 9.11 7.97
N LEU A 115 1.45 10.18 8.68
CA LEU A 115 1.59 11.53 8.12
C LEU A 115 2.69 11.55 7.05
N ILE A 116 3.87 11.01 7.36
CA ILE A 116 4.99 10.97 6.41
C ILE A 116 4.58 10.19 5.16
N VAL A 117 3.97 9.01 5.30
CA VAL A 117 3.50 8.22 4.17
C VAL A 117 2.39 8.94 3.39
N SER A 118 1.56 9.75 4.05
CA SER A 118 0.54 10.60 3.39
C SER A 118 1.12 11.66 2.46
N LEU A 119 2.42 11.95 2.52
CA LEU A 119 3.10 12.81 1.54
C LEU A 119 3.31 12.13 0.18
N GLN A 120 3.10 10.81 0.09
CA GLN A 120 3.30 10.04 -1.14
C GLN A 120 2.59 10.65 -2.37
N PRO A 121 1.31 11.08 -2.33
CA PRO A 121 0.67 11.67 -3.50
C PRO A 121 1.33 12.98 -3.96
N ILE A 122 1.85 13.78 -3.02
CA ILE A 122 2.60 14.99 -3.35
C ILE A 122 3.90 14.62 -4.05
N LEU A 123 4.65 13.65 -3.50
CA LEU A 123 5.91 13.20 -4.09
C LEU A 123 5.69 12.57 -5.47
N VAL A 124 4.65 11.78 -5.64
CA VAL A 124 4.20 11.27 -6.96
C VAL A 124 3.87 12.44 -7.88
N GLY A 125 3.14 13.44 -7.39
CA GLY A 125 2.77 14.63 -8.16
C GLY A 125 3.97 15.38 -8.75
N VAL A 126 5.02 15.53 -7.95
CA VAL A 126 6.28 16.18 -8.36
C VAL A 126 7.07 15.32 -9.35
N LEU A 127 7.12 14.01 -9.12
CA LEU A 127 7.99 13.09 -9.85
C LEU A 127 7.34 12.48 -11.12
N ALA A 128 6.01 12.29 -11.13
CA ALA A 128 5.31 11.65 -12.24
C ALA A 128 5.53 12.31 -13.61
N PRO A 129 5.62 13.65 -13.76
CA PRO A 129 5.92 14.27 -15.04
C PRO A 129 7.26 13.81 -15.62
N LYS A 130 8.28 13.67 -14.76
CA LYS A 130 9.63 13.28 -15.17
C LYS A 130 9.76 11.77 -15.44
N PHE A 131 9.14 10.94 -14.59
CA PHE A 131 9.35 9.49 -14.62
C PHE A 131 8.36 8.75 -15.53
N VAL A 132 7.11 9.18 -15.59
CA VAL A 132 6.02 8.49 -16.33
C VAL A 132 5.31 9.39 -17.35
N GLY A 133 5.75 10.64 -17.51
CA GLY A 133 5.17 11.59 -18.47
C GLY A 133 3.77 12.11 -18.09
N GLU A 134 3.29 11.81 -16.87
CA GLU A 134 1.96 12.25 -16.42
C GLU A 134 2.00 13.70 -15.96
N ARG A 135 1.38 14.62 -16.73
CA ARG A 135 1.26 16.03 -16.35
C ARG A 135 0.13 16.24 -15.36
N ILE A 136 0.42 16.98 -14.30
CA ILE A 136 -0.53 17.30 -13.23
C ILE A 136 -0.95 18.76 -13.36
N GLY A 137 -2.22 19.00 -13.70
CA GLY A 137 -2.79 20.32 -13.80
C GLY A 137 -3.09 20.95 -12.43
N ALA A 138 -3.30 22.29 -12.41
CA ALA A 138 -3.53 23.08 -11.20
C ALA A 138 -4.66 22.51 -10.32
N ARG A 139 -5.78 22.09 -10.93
CA ARG A 139 -6.91 21.49 -10.19
C ARG A 139 -6.49 20.24 -9.41
N ARG A 140 -5.67 19.36 -10.01
CA ARG A 140 -5.19 18.16 -9.33
C ARG A 140 -4.23 18.52 -8.20
N TRP A 141 -3.38 19.53 -8.38
CA TRP A 141 -2.55 20.06 -7.31
C TRP A 141 -3.36 20.63 -6.15
N THR A 142 -4.43 21.39 -6.42
CA THR A 142 -5.35 21.86 -5.38
C THR A 142 -5.95 20.68 -4.60
N GLY A 143 -6.40 19.63 -5.31
CA GLY A 143 -6.92 18.42 -4.67
C GLY A 143 -5.87 17.69 -3.81
N LEU A 144 -4.63 17.58 -4.28
CA LEU A 144 -3.53 16.95 -3.53
C LEU A 144 -3.21 17.74 -2.25
N LEU A 145 -3.14 19.06 -2.32
CA LEU A 145 -2.86 19.92 -1.16
C LEU A 145 -4.00 19.88 -0.13
N LEU A 146 -5.25 19.92 -0.58
CA LEU A 146 -6.43 19.75 0.30
C LEU A 146 -6.45 18.36 0.94
N GLY A 147 -6.18 17.30 0.17
CA GLY A 147 -6.09 15.95 0.67
C GLY A 147 -5.03 15.80 1.76
N LEU A 148 -3.85 16.38 1.54
CA LEU A 148 -2.77 16.41 2.53
C LEU A 148 -3.18 17.20 3.79
N ALA A 149 -3.78 18.38 3.64
CA ALA A 149 -4.23 19.19 4.76
C ALA A 149 -5.29 18.45 5.58
N GLY A 150 -6.24 17.78 4.94
CA GLY A 150 -7.23 16.95 5.61
C GLY A 150 -6.62 15.76 6.34
N ALA A 151 -5.71 15.00 5.70
CA ALA A 151 -5.02 13.88 6.33
C ALA A 151 -4.19 14.32 7.54
N ALA A 152 -3.43 15.41 7.41
CA ALA A 152 -2.68 16.01 8.52
C ALA A 152 -3.61 16.49 9.65
N GLY A 153 -4.74 17.13 9.31
CA GLY A 153 -5.73 17.59 10.28
C GLY A 153 -6.32 16.46 11.11
N VAL A 154 -6.63 15.29 10.49
CA VAL A 154 -7.10 14.11 11.24
C VAL A 154 -6.06 13.63 12.24
N ILE A 155 -4.79 13.58 11.82
CA ILE A 155 -3.70 13.09 12.67
C ILE A 155 -3.46 14.05 13.84
N VAL A 156 -3.39 15.36 13.58
CA VAL A 156 -3.19 16.39 14.62
C VAL A 156 -4.36 16.46 15.59
N ALA A 157 -5.60 16.30 15.11
CA ALA A 157 -6.78 16.27 15.95
C ALA A 157 -6.82 15.08 16.94
N ARG A 158 -6.13 13.98 16.63
CA ARG A 158 -6.06 12.79 17.51
C ARG A 158 -5.04 12.90 18.64
N GLY A 159 -4.15 13.88 18.59
CA GLY A 159 -3.16 14.11 19.65
C GLY A 159 -1.84 14.68 19.15
N PRO A 160 -0.94 14.99 20.07
CA PRO A 160 0.37 15.56 19.71
C PRO A 160 1.23 14.57 18.93
N LEU A 161 1.98 15.10 18.00
CA LEU A 161 2.96 14.34 17.20
C LEU A 161 4.25 14.20 18.02
N HIS A 162 4.52 12.99 18.50
CA HIS A 162 5.77 12.70 19.21
C HIS A 162 6.74 12.00 18.25
N ALA A 163 7.87 12.63 18.00
CA ALA A 163 9.04 12.03 17.37
C ALA A 163 10.24 12.34 18.26
N GLU A 164 10.63 11.38 19.09
CA GLU A 164 11.67 11.59 20.10
C GLU A 164 13.09 11.69 19.51
N SER A 165 13.30 11.18 18.28
CA SER A 165 14.60 11.21 17.62
C SER A 165 14.48 11.29 16.09
N LEU A 166 15.57 11.71 15.45
CA LEU A 166 15.65 11.86 14.00
C LEU A 166 15.71 10.51 13.26
N GLY A 167 16.30 9.48 13.87
CA GLY A 167 16.49 8.17 13.26
C GLY A 167 15.20 7.51 12.77
N PRO A 168 14.17 7.34 13.61
CA PRO A 168 12.87 6.80 13.19
C PRO A 168 12.19 7.59 12.08
N VAL A 169 12.36 8.93 12.07
CA VAL A 169 11.81 9.79 11.01
C VAL A 169 12.53 9.54 9.68
N LEU A 170 13.84 9.37 9.68
CA LEU A 170 14.61 9.03 8.47
C LEU A 170 14.21 7.66 7.91
N LEU A 171 13.96 6.67 8.77
CA LEU A 171 13.43 5.38 8.36
C LEU A 171 12.04 5.53 7.70
N ALA A 172 11.15 6.34 8.26
CA ALA A 172 9.83 6.63 7.68
C ALA A 172 9.92 7.35 6.33
N ILE A 173 10.87 8.28 6.17
CA ILE A 173 11.15 8.94 4.87
C ILE A 173 11.67 7.91 3.86
N GLY A 174 12.55 7.00 4.27
CA GLY A 174 13.01 5.88 3.44
C GLY A 174 11.84 4.99 2.99
N ALA A 175 10.90 4.71 3.86
CA ALA A 175 9.68 3.97 3.53
C ALA A 175 8.82 4.73 2.50
N LEU A 176 8.63 6.04 2.66
CA LEU A 176 7.93 6.90 1.70
C LEU A 176 8.61 6.87 0.32
N ILE A 177 9.93 6.94 0.27
CA ILE A 177 10.70 6.84 -0.98
C ILE A 177 10.50 5.45 -1.60
N GLY A 178 10.52 4.39 -0.80
CA GLY A 178 10.30 3.01 -1.25
C GLY A 178 8.96 2.83 -1.95
N ILE A 179 7.85 3.18 -1.29
CA ILE A 179 6.51 3.00 -1.88
C ILE A 179 6.25 3.92 -3.07
N THR A 180 6.76 5.16 -3.02
CA THR A 180 6.65 6.11 -4.15
C THR A 180 7.45 5.62 -5.36
N GLY A 181 8.69 5.21 -5.12
CA GLY A 181 9.57 4.65 -6.15
C GLY A 181 8.98 3.41 -6.79
N ALA A 182 8.42 2.50 -5.98
CA ALA A 182 7.75 1.30 -6.48
C ALA A 182 6.59 1.63 -7.42
N MET A 183 5.71 2.56 -7.04
CA MET A 183 4.57 2.97 -7.89
C MET A 183 5.02 3.58 -9.21
N LEU A 184 5.99 4.49 -9.19
CA LEU A 184 6.50 5.14 -10.40
C LEU A 184 7.24 4.14 -11.30
N TYR A 185 8.04 3.26 -10.70
CA TYR A 185 8.77 2.22 -11.42
C TYR A 185 7.82 1.20 -12.06
N GLU A 186 6.83 0.70 -11.29
CA GLU A 186 5.81 -0.22 -11.77
C GLU A 186 5.01 0.38 -12.94
N LYS A 187 4.64 1.66 -12.84
CA LYS A 187 3.90 2.34 -13.92
C LYS A 187 4.73 2.49 -15.19
N ARG A 188 6.03 2.74 -15.05
CA ARG A 188 6.92 2.98 -16.19
C ARG A 188 7.37 1.69 -16.88
N LEU A 189 7.66 0.65 -16.11
CA LEU A 189 8.42 -0.53 -16.58
C LEU A 189 7.71 -1.86 -16.28
N GLY A 190 6.75 -1.90 -15.36
CA GLY A 190 6.07 -3.10 -14.91
C GLY A 190 4.75 -3.33 -15.64
N THR A 191 4.72 -3.90 -16.83
CA THR A 191 3.47 -3.82 -17.59
C THR A 191 2.81 -5.14 -17.98
N THR A 192 3.51 -6.25 -18.00
CA THR A 192 3.00 -7.46 -18.70
C THR A 192 3.01 -8.73 -17.87
N GLN A 193 3.45 -8.66 -16.61
CA GLN A 193 3.57 -9.85 -15.78
C GLN A 193 2.24 -10.19 -15.11
N ASP A 194 1.96 -11.48 -14.99
CA ASP A 194 0.83 -11.98 -14.23
C ASP A 194 0.89 -11.46 -12.78
N PRO A 195 -0.21 -10.91 -12.22
CA PRO A 195 -0.21 -10.36 -10.85
C PRO A 195 0.18 -11.38 -9.79
N LEU A 196 -0.19 -12.65 -9.96
CA LEU A 196 0.13 -13.73 -9.03
C LEU A 196 1.64 -14.01 -9.00
N THR A 197 2.26 -14.13 -10.19
CA THR A 197 3.72 -14.28 -10.31
C THR A 197 4.45 -13.05 -9.79
N SER A 198 3.94 -11.86 -10.08
CA SER A 198 4.51 -10.60 -9.59
C SER A 198 4.54 -10.57 -8.05
N ASN A 199 3.42 -10.89 -7.40
CA ASN A 199 3.35 -10.94 -5.94
C ASN A 199 4.28 -12.00 -5.36
N LEU A 200 4.28 -13.21 -5.93
CA LEU A 200 5.15 -14.29 -5.45
C LEU A 200 6.63 -13.88 -5.46
N VAL A 201 7.10 -13.30 -6.57
CA VAL A 201 8.49 -12.84 -6.68
C VAL A 201 8.78 -11.72 -5.66
N GLN A 202 7.88 -10.74 -5.54
CA GLN A 202 8.07 -9.62 -4.62
C GLN A 202 8.13 -10.07 -3.16
N TYR A 203 7.24 -10.98 -2.72
CA TYR A 203 7.29 -11.53 -1.35
C TYR A 203 8.51 -12.42 -1.14
N SER A 204 8.95 -13.17 -2.16
CA SER A 204 10.19 -13.95 -2.11
C SER A 204 11.41 -13.03 -1.90
N VAL A 205 11.46 -11.89 -2.60
CA VAL A 205 12.49 -10.87 -2.40
C VAL A 205 12.43 -10.34 -0.96
N GLY A 206 11.25 -9.98 -0.46
CA GLY A 206 11.07 -9.55 0.92
C GLY A 206 11.61 -10.57 1.92
N PHE A 207 11.27 -11.85 1.75
CA PHE A 207 11.76 -12.94 2.59
C PHE A 207 13.29 -13.09 2.53
N VAL A 208 13.86 -13.15 1.32
CA VAL A 208 15.30 -13.33 1.10
C VAL A 208 16.13 -12.21 1.71
N PHE A 209 15.61 -10.98 1.76
CA PHE A 209 16.32 -9.86 2.40
C PHE A 209 16.04 -9.78 3.90
N CYS A 210 14.79 -9.92 4.34
CA CYS A 210 14.44 -9.74 5.76
C CYS A 210 14.89 -10.92 6.64
N ALA A 211 14.81 -12.17 6.17
CA ALA A 211 15.12 -13.32 7.00
C ALA A 211 16.61 -13.40 7.43
N PRO A 212 17.59 -13.22 6.52
CA PRO A 212 18.99 -13.16 6.96
C PRO A 212 19.27 -11.99 7.90
N MET A 213 18.68 -10.81 7.64
CA MET A 213 18.84 -9.65 8.51
C MET A 213 18.23 -9.89 9.90
N ALA A 214 17.07 -10.55 9.98
CA ALA A 214 16.46 -10.95 11.24
C ALA A 214 17.39 -11.89 12.03
N LEU A 215 17.96 -12.90 11.37
CA LEU A 215 18.87 -13.86 12.01
C LEU A 215 20.18 -13.21 12.49
N LEU A 216 20.66 -12.17 11.80
CA LEU A 216 21.92 -11.51 12.13
C LEU A 216 21.77 -10.40 13.19
N PHE A 217 20.62 -9.69 13.19
CA PHE A 217 20.48 -8.46 13.97
C PHE A 217 19.37 -8.49 15.02
N GLU A 218 18.51 -9.52 15.04
CA GLU A 218 17.37 -9.60 15.95
C GLU A 218 17.40 -10.88 16.81
N HIS A 219 16.73 -10.79 17.95
CA HIS A 219 16.33 -12.00 18.67
C HIS A 219 15.09 -12.57 18.00
N THR A 220 15.23 -13.72 17.33
CA THR A 220 14.16 -14.34 16.53
C THR A 220 13.10 -15.06 17.38
N GLN A 221 13.00 -14.74 18.68
CA GLN A 221 11.98 -15.27 19.56
C GLN A 221 10.61 -14.68 19.20
N VAL A 222 9.61 -15.55 19.12
CA VAL A 222 8.24 -15.20 18.78
C VAL A 222 7.30 -15.73 19.84
N GLN A 223 6.41 -14.85 20.32
CA GLN A 223 5.33 -15.25 21.21
C GLN A 223 4.10 -15.66 20.37
N TRP A 224 3.90 -16.96 20.20
CA TRP A 224 2.81 -17.53 19.40
C TRP A 224 1.47 -17.48 20.15
N THR A 225 0.94 -16.29 20.36
CA THR A 225 -0.37 -16.06 20.96
C THR A 225 -1.47 -16.12 19.90
N PRO A 226 -2.75 -16.42 20.28
CA PRO A 226 -3.88 -16.32 19.35
C PRO A 226 -3.97 -14.97 18.65
N THR A 227 -3.67 -13.87 19.37
CA THR A 227 -3.64 -12.50 18.83
C THR A 227 -2.57 -12.35 17.75
N PHE A 228 -1.36 -12.90 17.95
CA PHE A 228 -0.30 -12.84 16.96
C PHE A 228 -0.67 -13.64 15.70
N ILE A 229 -1.24 -14.83 15.86
CA ILE A 229 -1.71 -15.67 14.75
C ILE A 229 -2.81 -14.96 13.94
N ALA A 230 -3.80 -14.35 14.61
CA ALA A 230 -4.85 -13.59 13.96
C ALA A 230 -4.28 -12.36 13.21
N THR A 231 -3.31 -11.66 13.81
CA THR A 231 -2.58 -10.56 13.18
C THR A 231 -1.85 -11.01 11.91
N LEU A 232 -1.12 -12.12 11.98
CA LEU A 232 -0.44 -12.70 10.81
C LEU A 232 -1.42 -13.10 9.72
N ALA A 233 -2.51 -13.80 10.09
CA ALA A 233 -3.54 -14.23 9.13
C ALA A 233 -4.14 -13.02 8.38
N TYR A 234 -4.48 -11.95 9.11
CA TYR A 234 -4.98 -10.73 8.50
C TYR A 234 -3.94 -10.09 7.57
N LEU A 235 -2.69 -9.93 8.02
CA LEU A 235 -1.64 -9.29 7.24
C LEU A 235 -1.24 -10.10 6.02
N VAL A 236 -1.28 -11.43 6.10
CA VAL A 236 -1.03 -12.31 4.94
C VAL A 236 -2.18 -12.22 3.95
N ILE A 237 -3.41 -12.50 4.35
CA ILE A 237 -4.55 -12.59 3.44
C ILE A 237 -5.01 -11.20 2.99
N GLY A 238 -5.36 -10.34 3.94
CA GLY A 238 -5.95 -9.03 3.65
C GLY A 238 -4.94 -8.07 3.03
N ASN A 239 -3.81 -7.90 3.70
CA ASN A 239 -2.85 -6.87 3.29
C ASN A 239 -1.90 -7.38 2.20
N SER A 240 -1.27 -8.55 2.38
CA SER A 240 -0.28 -9.06 1.43
C SER A 240 -0.90 -9.60 0.14
N LEU A 241 -1.94 -10.43 0.22
CA LEU A 241 -2.50 -11.04 -0.98
C LEU A 241 -3.49 -10.12 -1.67
N ILE A 242 -4.43 -9.50 -0.96
CA ILE A 242 -5.51 -8.73 -1.57
C ILE A 242 -5.07 -7.28 -1.80
N ALA A 243 -4.66 -6.54 -0.75
CA ALA A 243 -4.41 -5.10 -0.87
C ALA A 243 -3.22 -4.77 -1.80
N ILE A 244 -2.10 -5.50 -1.70
CA ILE A 244 -0.95 -5.29 -2.60
C ILE A 244 -1.31 -5.64 -4.05
N THR A 245 -2.04 -6.74 -4.28
CA THR A 245 -2.50 -7.10 -5.63
C THR A 245 -3.37 -6.00 -6.22
N LEU A 246 -4.31 -5.45 -5.43
CA LEU A 246 -5.14 -4.33 -5.85
C LEU A 246 -4.33 -3.08 -6.13
N LEU A 247 -3.38 -2.73 -5.26
CA LEU A 247 -2.51 -1.57 -5.46
C LEU A 247 -1.74 -1.66 -6.78
N LEU A 248 -1.12 -2.80 -7.04
CA LEU A 248 -0.36 -3.03 -8.28
C LEU A 248 -1.28 -3.02 -9.51
N ALA A 249 -2.43 -3.70 -9.46
CA ALA A 249 -3.39 -3.72 -10.55
C ALA A 249 -3.93 -2.32 -10.86
N MET A 250 -4.32 -1.54 -9.85
CA MET A 250 -4.77 -0.16 -10.02
C MET A 250 -3.65 0.74 -10.56
N THR A 251 -2.41 0.57 -10.09
CA THR A 251 -1.25 1.34 -10.57
C THR A 251 -0.97 1.07 -12.05
N ARG A 252 -1.08 -0.18 -12.48
CA ARG A 252 -0.92 -0.57 -13.90
C ARG A 252 -2.05 -0.02 -14.77
N ALA A 253 -3.31 -0.18 -14.33
CA ALA A 253 -4.50 0.17 -15.12
C ALA A 253 -4.83 1.67 -15.13
N GLY A 254 -4.51 2.41 -14.04
CA GLY A 254 -4.90 3.79 -13.83
C GLY A 254 -3.78 4.82 -14.05
N LYS A 255 -4.09 6.09 -13.76
CA LYS A 255 -3.07 7.15 -13.60
C LYS A 255 -2.46 7.02 -12.21
N VAL A 256 -1.13 6.96 -12.14
CA VAL A 256 -0.41 6.76 -10.88
C VAL A 256 -0.76 7.82 -9.82
N SER A 257 -0.95 9.07 -10.23
CA SER A 257 -1.34 10.16 -9.32
C SER A 257 -2.76 10.00 -8.76
N GLN A 258 -3.67 9.35 -9.48
CA GLN A 258 -5.02 9.05 -8.97
C GLN A 258 -4.97 7.93 -7.92
N VAL A 259 -4.22 6.86 -8.20
CA VAL A 259 -4.04 5.76 -7.25
C VAL A 259 -3.32 6.24 -6.00
N ALA A 260 -2.26 7.03 -6.15
CA ALA A 260 -1.54 7.63 -5.03
C ALA A 260 -2.45 8.50 -4.14
N SER A 261 -3.43 9.24 -4.73
CA SER A 261 -4.36 10.07 -3.95
C SER A 261 -5.19 9.28 -2.93
N LEU A 262 -5.37 7.97 -3.12
CA LEU A 262 -6.08 7.11 -2.16
C LEU A 262 -5.37 7.06 -0.81
N PHE A 263 -4.06 7.26 -0.77
CA PHE A 263 -3.30 7.25 0.47
C PHE A 263 -3.66 8.41 1.41
N PHE A 264 -4.26 9.49 0.91
CA PHE A 264 -4.83 10.53 1.77
C PHE A 264 -6.06 10.07 2.56
N PHE A 265 -6.74 9.01 2.10
CA PHE A 265 -7.83 8.41 2.85
C PHE A 265 -7.36 7.45 3.94
N VAL A 266 -6.08 7.04 3.93
CA VAL A 266 -5.58 6.07 4.91
C VAL A 266 -5.72 6.57 6.35
N PRO A 267 -5.28 7.81 6.73
CA PRO A 267 -5.48 8.31 8.09
C PRO A 267 -6.96 8.47 8.47
N PRO A 268 -7.85 9.05 7.64
CA PRO A 268 -9.29 9.07 7.90
C PRO A 268 -9.90 7.68 8.09
N ALA A 269 -9.59 6.75 7.20
CA ALA A 269 -10.12 5.39 7.27
C ALA A 269 -9.61 4.64 8.52
N ALA A 270 -8.31 4.78 8.85
CA ALA A 270 -7.76 4.22 10.08
C ALA A 270 -8.42 4.83 11.33
N ALA A 271 -8.74 6.12 11.31
CA ALA A 271 -9.45 6.78 12.40
C ALA A 271 -10.87 6.23 12.58
N VAL A 272 -11.62 6.07 11.49
CA VAL A 272 -12.98 5.48 11.53
C VAL A 272 -12.93 4.03 12.00
N LEU A 273 -11.96 3.24 11.53
CA LEU A 273 -11.79 1.86 11.99
C LEU A 273 -11.47 1.78 13.49
N SER A 274 -10.61 2.66 14.01
CA SER A 274 -10.34 2.76 15.44
C SER A 274 -11.58 3.14 16.24
N TYR A 275 -12.39 4.08 15.74
CA TYR A 275 -13.66 4.46 16.38
C TYR A 275 -14.64 3.28 16.45
N VAL A 276 -14.82 2.55 15.33
CA VAL A 276 -15.80 1.46 15.23
C VAL A 276 -15.35 0.22 16.00
N PHE A 277 -14.07 -0.17 15.91
CA PHE A 277 -13.59 -1.45 16.46
C PHE A 277 -12.96 -1.32 17.85
N LEU A 278 -12.39 -0.17 18.17
CA LEU A 278 -11.70 0.06 19.44
C LEU A 278 -12.47 1.00 20.38
N GLY A 279 -13.59 1.59 19.94
CA GLY A 279 -14.38 2.55 20.73
C GLY A 279 -13.64 3.86 20.99
N GLU A 280 -12.58 4.18 20.23
CA GLU A 280 -11.82 5.42 20.38
C GLU A 280 -12.68 6.62 20.00
N VAL A 281 -12.84 7.60 20.91
CA VAL A 281 -13.60 8.82 20.62
C VAL A 281 -12.81 9.72 19.66
N LEU A 282 -13.47 10.12 18.56
CA LEU A 282 -12.89 11.06 17.61
C LEU A 282 -13.35 12.50 17.93
N PRO A 283 -12.40 13.44 18.12
CA PRO A 283 -12.73 14.85 18.27
C PRO A 283 -13.49 15.40 17.07
N ALA A 284 -14.36 16.39 17.27
CA ALA A 284 -15.11 17.03 16.17
C ALA A 284 -14.18 17.56 15.06
N ALA A 285 -13.01 18.08 15.42
CA ALA A 285 -12.00 18.53 14.47
C ALA A 285 -11.53 17.41 13.51
N ALA A 286 -11.46 16.16 13.95
CA ALA A 286 -11.09 15.03 13.09
C ALA A 286 -12.17 14.77 12.02
N TRP A 287 -13.45 14.90 12.34
CA TRP A 287 -14.54 14.75 11.36
C TRP A 287 -14.51 15.83 10.28
N TRP A 288 -14.25 17.09 10.65
CA TRP A 288 -14.06 18.18 9.69
C TRP A 288 -12.85 17.95 8.80
N ALA A 289 -11.73 17.54 9.39
CA ALA A 289 -10.50 17.23 8.63
C ALA A 289 -10.70 16.06 7.66
N MET A 290 -11.48 15.03 8.03
CA MET A 290 -11.88 13.95 7.12
C MET A 290 -12.69 14.47 5.93
N GLY A 291 -13.64 15.40 6.18
CA GLY A 291 -14.38 16.06 5.10
C GLY A 291 -13.47 16.78 4.10
N VAL A 292 -12.46 17.50 4.60
CA VAL A 292 -11.45 18.17 3.75
C VAL A 292 -10.62 17.15 2.96
N ALA A 293 -10.19 16.04 3.58
CA ALA A 293 -9.47 14.98 2.87
C ALA A 293 -10.30 14.36 1.74
N VAL A 294 -11.57 14.05 2.01
CA VAL A 294 -12.51 13.51 1.01
C VAL A 294 -12.67 14.48 -0.17
N LEU A 295 -12.90 15.76 0.10
CA LEU A 295 -13.01 16.80 -0.94
C LEU A 295 -11.72 16.90 -1.77
N GLY A 296 -10.57 16.89 -1.10
CA GLY A 296 -9.26 16.94 -1.76
C GLY A 296 -9.09 15.77 -2.74
N VAL A 297 -9.34 14.54 -2.29
CA VAL A 297 -9.23 13.36 -3.15
C VAL A 297 -10.26 13.40 -4.28
N ALA A 298 -11.50 13.80 -4.01
CA ALA A 298 -12.53 13.94 -5.05
C ALA A 298 -12.08 14.92 -6.16
N ILE A 299 -11.51 16.08 -5.78
CA ILE A 299 -10.96 17.05 -6.74
C ILE A 299 -9.76 16.48 -7.51
N ALA A 300 -8.84 15.78 -6.82
CA ALA A 300 -7.64 15.19 -7.43
C ALA A 300 -7.96 14.07 -8.42
N THR A 301 -8.99 13.28 -8.13
CA THR A 301 -9.36 12.10 -8.93
C THR A 301 -10.40 12.39 -10.01
N TRP A 302 -11.14 13.49 -9.89
CA TRP A 302 -12.17 13.82 -10.84
C TRP A 302 -11.60 14.03 -12.25
N THR A 303 -12.08 13.23 -13.18
CA THR A 303 -11.89 13.43 -14.63
C THR A 303 -13.19 13.99 -15.20
N PRO A 304 -13.18 15.19 -15.85
CA PRO A 304 -14.34 15.65 -16.60
C PRO A 304 -14.71 14.59 -17.64
N ARG A 305 -15.97 14.20 -17.68
CA ARG A 305 -16.51 13.47 -18.84
C ARG A 305 -16.37 14.40 -20.05
N LYS A 306 -15.57 14.01 -21.04
CA LYS A 306 -15.56 14.62 -22.35
C LYS A 306 -16.80 14.17 -23.11
#